data_4a1bf069cea64721bc92f19d4d204be5
#
_entry.id   4a1bf069cea64721bc92f19d4d204be5
#
_cell.length_a   1.000
_cell.length_b   1.000
_cell.length_c   1.000
_cell.angle_alpha   90.00
_cell.angle_beta   90.00
_cell.angle_gamma   90.00
#
_symmetry.space_group_name_H-M   'P 1'
#
loop_
_entity.id
_entity.type
_entity.pdbx_description
1 polymer ?
#
loop_
_entity_poly.entity_id
_entity_poly.type
_entity_poly.pdbx_seq_one_letter_code
_entity_poly.pdbx_strand_id
1 'polypeptide(L)'
;GQRPFRLDLDRYPNIIVLNTFSKAWGAAGIRLGMAFASKEIIGFFNKVKYPYNVNVLTQKKAVEILTDTAVLQRHIAMILEERSSIMQAFSVLPICERIYPTDANFFLAKMTDADKIYRYLVEKGIIVRNRNHVVLCENCLRVTIGTKEENSKLLSALRQYK
;
A
#
# COMPACT_ATOMS: atom_id res chain seq x y z
N GLY A 1 -3.63 -9.51 11.32
CA GLY A 1 -3.00 -9.76 10.03
C GLY A 1 -3.02 -11.25 9.71
N GLN A 2 -2.94 -11.59 8.45
CA GLN A 2 -2.87 -12.99 8.03
C GLN A 2 -1.49 -13.59 8.34
N ARG A 3 -1.43 -14.90 8.56
CA ARG A 3 -0.18 -15.64 8.75
C ARG A 3 0.72 -15.50 7.52
N PRO A 4 2.00 -15.11 7.68
CA PRO A 4 2.89 -14.89 6.53
C PRO A 4 3.21 -16.21 5.82
N PHE A 5 3.04 -16.24 4.50
CA PHE A 5 3.28 -17.44 3.68
C PHE A 5 4.74 -17.94 3.72
N ARG A 6 5.71 -17.06 4.06
CA ARG A 6 7.11 -17.47 4.25
C ARG A 6 7.33 -18.55 5.33
N LEU A 7 6.34 -18.77 6.22
CA LEU A 7 6.40 -19.83 7.23
C LEU A 7 6.02 -21.21 6.69
N ASP A 8 5.58 -21.29 5.43
CA ASP A 8 5.18 -22.52 4.77
C ASP A 8 6.17 -22.96 3.65
N LEU A 9 7.35 -22.33 3.55
CA LEU A 9 8.32 -22.61 2.51
C LEU A 9 8.84 -24.06 2.55
N ASP A 10 8.94 -24.66 3.72
CA ASP A 10 9.35 -26.08 3.85
C ASP A 10 8.31 -27.02 3.22
N ARG A 11 7.03 -26.65 3.27
CA ARG A 11 5.92 -27.39 2.63
C ARG A 11 5.84 -27.16 1.12
N TYR A 12 6.30 -26.01 0.65
CA TYR A 12 6.18 -25.59 -0.74
C TYR A 12 7.55 -25.11 -1.28
N PRO A 13 8.49 -26.03 -1.59
CA PRO A 13 9.87 -25.67 -1.94
C PRO A 13 10.00 -24.91 -3.27
N ASN A 14 8.98 -24.92 -4.10
CA ASN A 14 8.92 -24.22 -5.39
C ASN A 14 8.36 -22.80 -5.32
N ILE A 15 8.04 -22.30 -4.11
CA ILE A 15 7.49 -20.96 -3.92
C ILE A 15 8.59 -19.95 -3.58
N ILE A 16 8.42 -18.74 -4.10
CA ILE A 16 9.21 -17.56 -3.76
C ILE A 16 8.27 -16.53 -3.15
N VAL A 17 8.52 -16.14 -1.91
CA VAL A 17 7.79 -15.06 -1.22
C VAL A 17 8.60 -13.79 -1.31
N LEU A 18 8.05 -12.79 -2.01
CA LEU A 18 8.66 -11.46 -2.12
C LEU A 18 8.13 -10.52 -1.04
N ASN A 19 9.00 -9.73 -0.45
CA ASN A 19 8.63 -8.70 0.51
C ASN A 19 9.46 -7.43 0.27
N THR A 20 9.04 -6.30 0.86
CA THR A 20 9.69 -5.01 0.61
C THR A 20 9.66 -4.11 1.84
N PHE A 21 10.66 -3.25 1.96
CA PHE A 21 10.68 -2.14 2.92
C PHE A 21 9.86 -0.93 2.46
N SER A 22 9.37 -0.93 1.22
CA SER A 22 8.76 0.25 0.59
C SER A 22 7.40 0.67 1.16
N LYS A 23 6.66 -0.23 1.82
CA LYS A 23 5.27 0.01 2.26
C LYS A 23 5.17 0.08 3.78
N ALA A 24 4.96 -1.02 4.47
CA ALA A 24 4.77 -1.04 5.92
C ALA A 24 5.92 -0.37 6.69
N TRP A 25 7.15 -0.52 6.22
CA TRP A 25 8.33 0.11 6.80
C TRP A 25 8.51 1.59 6.43
N GLY A 26 7.68 2.14 5.53
CA GLY A 26 7.79 3.53 5.09
C GLY A 26 9.09 3.88 4.36
N ALA A 27 9.86 2.88 3.92
CA ALA A 27 11.22 3.03 3.45
C ALA A 27 11.38 2.86 1.93
N ALA A 28 10.43 3.36 1.14
CA ALA A 28 10.46 3.25 -0.32
C ALA A 28 11.73 3.85 -0.95
N GLY A 29 12.28 4.91 -0.34
CA GLY A 29 13.48 5.60 -0.82
C GLY A 29 14.76 4.77 -0.80
N ILE A 30 14.88 3.78 0.08
CA ILE A 30 16.08 2.93 0.15
C ILE A 30 16.13 1.85 -0.94
N ARG A 31 15.07 1.66 -1.73
CA ARG A 31 15.00 0.72 -2.85
C ARG A 31 15.39 -0.71 -2.49
N LEU A 32 14.92 -1.21 -1.33
CA LEU A 32 15.25 -2.53 -0.80
C LEU A 32 14.02 -3.45 -0.79
N GLY A 33 14.21 -4.64 -1.33
CA GLY A 33 13.29 -5.77 -1.25
C GLY A 33 14.03 -7.03 -0.81
N MET A 34 13.26 -8.07 -0.48
CA MET A 34 13.79 -9.35 -0.08
C MET A 34 12.98 -10.49 -0.69
N ALA A 35 13.62 -11.62 -0.89
CA ALA A 35 13.00 -12.86 -1.33
C ALA A 35 13.28 -13.97 -0.33
N PHE A 36 12.27 -14.75 -0.01
CA PHE A 36 12.36 -15.95 0.81
C PHE A 36 11.98 -17.15 -0.06
N ALA A 37 12.85 -18.14 -0.14
CA ALA A 37 12.65 -19.34 -0.94
C ALA A 37 13.49 -20.51 -0.40
N SER A 38 13.39 -21.69 -1.02
CA SER A 38 14.26 -22.82 -0.72
C SER A 38 15.74 -22.48 -0.98
N LYS A 39 16.65 -23.20 -0.32
CA LYS A 39 18.10 -23.01 -0.51
C LYS A 39 18.53 -23.17 -1.97
N GLU A 40 17.90 -24.06 -2.70
CA GLU A 40 18.15 -24.30 -4.12
C GLU A 40 17.83 -23.05 -4.94
N ILE A 41 16.62 -22.49 -4.79
CA ILE A 41 16.18 -21.27 -5.51
C ILE A 41 17.08 -20.08 -5.13
N ILE A 42 17.39 -19.89 -3.86
CA ILE A 42 18.30 -18.82 -3.42
C ILE A 42 19.71 -19.04 -4.02
N GLY A 43 20.14 -20.30 -4.18
CA GLY A 43 21.38 -20.63 -4.88
C GLY A 43 21.40 -20.15 -6.33
N PHE A 44 20.30 -20.29 -7.06
CA PHE A 44 20.17 -19.74 -8.42
C PHE A 44 20.17 -18.20 -8.42
N PHE A 45 19.47 -17.54 -7.50
CA PHE A 45 19.49 -16.09 -7.38
C PHE A 45 20.91 -15.56 -7.13
N ASN A 46 21.69 -16.23 -6.27
CA ASN A 46 23.07 -15.84 -5.98
C ASN A 46 24.02 -15.98 -7.18
N LYS A 47 23.73 -16.88 -8.14
CA LYS A 47 24.50 -17.03 -9.38
C LYS A 47 24.24 -15.92 -10.39
N VAL A 48 23.02 -15.35 -10.39
CA VAL A 48 22.59 -14.38 -11.42
C VAL A 48 22.54 -12.94 -10.93
N LYS A 49 22.44 -12.71 -9.61
CA LYS A 49 22.41 -11.34 -9.07
C LYS A 49 23.75 -10.64 -9.23
N TYR A 50 23.71 -9.31 -9.40
CA TYR A 50 24.93 -8.50 -9.36
C TYR A 50 25.60 -8.57 -8.00
N PRO A 51 26.96 -8.61 -7.94
CA PRO A 51 27.71 -8.72 -6.68
C PRO A 51 27.37 -7.60 -5.67
N TYR A 52 27.23 -6.38 -6.15
CA TYR A 52 27.00 -5.17 -5.33
C TYR A 52 25.59 -4.60 -5.53
N ASN A 53 24.58 -5.48 -5.56
CA ASN A 53 23.19 -5.13 -5.83
C ASN A 53 22.54 -4.25 -4.75
N VAL A 54 23.10 -4.16 -3.56
CA VAL A 54 22.63 -3.27 -2.48
C VAL A 54 23.80 -2.39 -2.02
N ASN A 55 23.70 -1.08 -2.21
CA ASN A 55 24.74 -0.15 -1.81
C ASN A 55 24.87 -0.01 -0.28
N VAL A 56 26.02 0.47 0.20
CA VAL A 56 26.34 0.58 1.63
C VAL A 56 25.38 1.51 2.38
N LEU A 57 24.94 2.62 1.76
CA LEU A 57 23.99 3.55 2.41
C LEU A 57 22.64 2.89 2.62
N THR A 58 22.15 2.14 1.64
CA THR A 58 20.93 1.33 1.77
C THR A 58 21.06 0.30 2.89
N GLN A 59 22.19 -0.41 2.97
CA GLN A 59 22.42 -1.40 4.03
C GLN A 59 22.41 -0.75 5.42
N LYS A 60 23.13 0.35 5.61
CA LYS A 60 23.15 1.10 6.88
C LYS A 60 21.75 1.56 7.28
N LYS A 61 21.00 2.16 6.34
CA LYS A 61 19.66 2.64 6.61
C LYS A 61 18.67 1.50 6.90
N ALA A 62 18.82 0.36 6.24
CA ALA A 62 17.99 -0.81 6.52
C ALA A 62 18.20 -1.34 7.96
N VAL A 63 19.47 -1.43 8.40
CA VAL A 63 19.79 -1.83 9.79
C VAL A 63 19.17 -0.84 10.79
N GLU A 64 19.36 0.46 10.58
CA GLU A 64 18.76 1.50 11.42
C GLU A 64 17.22 1.34 11.53
N ILE A 65 16.54 1.15 10.41
CA ILE A 65 15.08 0.95 10.38
C ILE A 65 14.66 -0.31 11.16
N LEU A 66 15.44 -1.39 11.05
CA LEU A 66 15.14 -2.66 11.72
C LEU A 66 15.35 -2.61 13.24
N THR A 67 16.13 -1.66 13.75
CA THR A 67 16.37 -1.51 15.20
C THR A 67 15.20 -0.79 15.91
N ASP A 68 14.39 0.02 15.21
CA ASP A 68 13.25 0.72 15.78
C ASP A 68 11.91 0.17 15.29
N THR A 69 11.58 -1.03 15.71
CA THR A 69 10.30 -1.67 15.37
C THR A 69 9.09 -1.02 16.07
N ALA A 70 9.29 -0.27 17.13
CA ALA A 70 8.21 0.41 17.85
C ALA A 70 7.57 1.52 16.99
N VAL A 71 8.38 2.27 16.24
CA VAL A 71 7.88 3.26 15.28
C VAL A 71 7.05 2.58 14.19
N LEU A 72 7.52 1.47 13.64
CA LEU A 72 6.78 0.68 12.65
C LEU A 72 5.40 0.26 13.18
N GLN A 73 5.35 -0.29 14.40
CA GLN A 73 4.09 -0.78 14.97
C GLN A 73 3.09 0.36 15.18
N ARG A 74 3.54 1.53 15.64
CA ARG A 74 2.68 2.73 15.77
C ARG A 74 2.12 3.17 14.42
N HIS A 75 2.94 3.22 13.37
CA HIS A 75 2.49 3.60 12.02
C HIS A 75 1.47 2.59 11.46
N ILE A 76 1.71 1.30 11.64
CA ILE A 76 0.77 0.26 11.21
C ILE A 76 -0.57 0.40 11.94
N ALA A 77 -0.55 0.57 13.27
CA ALA A 77 -1.76 0.74 14.07
C ALA A 77 -2.57 1.96 13.61
N MET A 78 -1.91 3.10 13.41
CA MET A 78 -2.55 4.32 12.89
C MET A 78 -3.19 4.10 11.50
N ILE A 79 -2.48 3.44 10.57
CA ILE A 79 -3.02 3.18 9.24
C ILE A 79 -4.24 2.24 9.33
N LEU A 80 -4.23 1.24 10.20
CA LEU A 80 -5.35 0.30 10.35
C LEU A 80 -6.58 1.01 10.94
N GLU A 81 -6.40 1.86 11.93
CA GLU A 81 -7.47 2.66 12.54
C GLU A 81 -8.06 3.64 11.51
N GLU A 82 -7.23 4.44 10.87
CA GLU A 82 -7.64 5.40 9.85
C GLU A 82 -8.30 4.70 8.65
N ARG A 83 -7.82 3.51 8.25
CA ARG A 83 -8.45 2.74 7.19
C ARG A 83 -9.91 2.40 7.52
N SER A 84 -10.16 1.90 8.71
CA SER A 84 -11.52 1.56 9.14
C SER A 84 -12.42 2.80 9.17
N SER A 85 -11.92 3.89 9.73
CA SER A 85 -12.66 5.15 9.84
C SER A 85 -12.99 5.75 8.48
N ILE A 86 -12.00 5.90 7.59
CA ILE A 86 -12.23 6.53 6.28
C ILE A 86 -13.11 5.66 5.38
N MET A 87 -12.94 4.33 5.38
CA MET A 87 -13.79 3.44 4.58
C MET A 87 -15.25 3.51 5.02
N GLN A 88 -15.51 3.54 6.33
CA GLN A 88 -16.87 3.72 6.85
C GLN A 88 -17.46 5.07 6.42
N ALA A 89 -16.70 6.16 6.60
CA ALA A 89 -17.17 7.50 6.21
C ALA A 89 -17.36 7.63 4.69
N PHE A 90 -16.55 6.93 3.90
CA PHE A 90 -16.62 6.96 2.45
C PHE A 90 -17.82 6.17 1.91
N SER A 91 -18.16 5.05 2.56
CA SER A 91 -19.27 4.17 2.13
C SER A 91 -20.67 4.83 2.21
N VAL A 92 -20.83 5.88 3.01
CA VAL A 92 -22.11 6.62 3.14
C VAL A 92 -22.18 7.85 2.23
N LEU A 93 -21.15 8.12 1.41
CA LEU A 93 -21.21 9.21 0.43
C LEU A 93 -22.16 8.84 -0.72
N PRO A 94 -23.08 9.72 -1.12
CA PRO A 94 -24.01 9.44 -2.23
C PRO A 94 -23.33 9.12 -3.56
N ILE A 95 -22.11 9.60 -3.74
CA ILE A 95 -21.28 9.40 -4.94
C ILE A 95 -20.46 8.11 -4.90
N CYS A 96 -20.49 7.35 -3.80
CA CYS A 96 -19.79 6.09 -3.65
C CYS A 96 -20.76 4.91 -3.84
N GLU A 97 -20.60 4.15 -4.91
CA GLU A 97 -21.45 2.98 -5.18
C GLU A 97 -21.00 1.74 -4.41
N ARG A 98 -19.67 1.57 -4.24
CA ARG A 98 -19.11 0.39 -3.58
C ARG A 98 -17.69 0.62 -3.11
N ILE A 99 -17.32 0.04 -1.97
CA ILE A 99 -15.94 -0.09 -1.50
C ILE A 99 -15.53 -1.56 -1.57
N TYR A 100 -14.38 -1.82 -2.16
CA TYR A 100 -13.83 -3.18 -2.23
C TYR A 100 -13.02 -3.50 -0.98
N PRO A 101 -13.05 -4.76 -0.49
CA PRO A 101 -12.25 -5.21 0.65
C PRO A 101 -10.76 -4.99 0.39
N THR A 102 -10.00 -4.65 1.44
CA THR A 102 -8.57 -4.42 1.32
C THR A 102 -7.82 -4.74 2.62
N ASP A 103 -6.61 -5.27 2.48
CA ASP A 103 -5.60 -5.38 3.55
C ASP A 103 -4.43 -4.41 3.35
N ALA A 104 -4.49 -3.58 2.30
CA ALA A 104 -3.45 -2.62 1.94
C ALA A 104 -3.60 -1.29 2.70
N ASN A 105 -2.64 -0.38 2.47
CA ASN A 105 -2.69 1.01 2.92
C ASN A 105 -3.48 1.91 1.94
N PHE A 106 -4.36 1.33 1.16
CA PHE A 106 -5.30 2.01 0.27
C PHE A 106 -6.55 1.15 0.11
N PHE A 107 -7.63 1.76 -0.37
CA PHE A 107 -8.82 1.04 -0.82
C PHE A 107 -9.20 1.45 -2.23
N LEU A 108 -9.99 0.61 -2.89
CA LEU A 108 -10.61 0.88 -4.17
C LEU A 108 -12.10 1.18 -3.92
N ALA A 109 -12.57 2.31 -4.43
CA ALA A 109 -13.97 2.71 -4.37
C ALA A 109 -14.53 2.88 -5.78
N LYS A 110 -15.68 2.26 -6.06
CA LYS A 110 -16.46 2.51 -7.26
C LYS A 110 -17.31 3.74 -7.03
N MET A 111 -17.24 4.69 -7.95
CA MET A 111 -17.87 6.00 -7.87
C MET A 111 -18.92 6.15 -8.97
N THR A 112 -19.84 7.09 -8.84
CA THR A 112 -20.82 7.43 -9.89
C THR A 112 -20.16 7.97 -11.16
N ASP A 113 -19.08 8.77 -11.03
CA ASP A 113 -18.27 9.28 -12.15
C ASP A 113 -16.84 9.56 -11.65
N ALA A 114 -15.97 8.55 -11.77
CA ALA A 114 -14.60 8.64 -11.28
C ALA A 114 -13.78 9.74 -11.96
N ASP A 115 -14.02 10.00 -13.24
CA ASP A 115 -13.24 10.99 -14.00
C ASP A 115 -13.58 12.42 -13.58
N LYS A 116 -14.87 12.73 -13.38
CA LYS A 116 -15.28 14.06 -12.91
C LYS A 116 -14.86 14.28 -11.45
N ILE A 117 -15.09 13.30 -10.58
CA ILE A 117 -14.70 13.39 -9.18
C ILE A 117 -13.17 13.53 -9.06
N TYR A 118 -12.39 12.81 -9.86
CA TYR A 118 -10.94 12.94 -9.88
C TYR A 118 -10.50 14.38 -10.26
N ARG A 119 -11.04 14.93 -11.35
CA ARG A 119 -10.74 16.32 -11.77
C ARG A 119 -11.07 17.32 -10.68
N TYR A 120 -12.26 17.21 -10.10
CA TYR A 120 -12.68 18.07 -8.98
C TYR A 120 -11.71 18.00 -7.79
N LEU A 121 -11.28 16.79 -7.40
CA LEU A 121 -10.31 16.63 -6.30
C LEU A 121 -8.96 17.26 -6.64
N VAL A 122 -8.48 17.12 -7.88
CA VAL A 122 -7.23 17.75 -8.34
C VAL A 122 -7.32 19.28 -8.24
N GLU A 123 -8.42 19.89 -8.64
CA GLU A 123 -8.67 21.34 -8.49
C GLU A 123 -8.66 21.80 -7.02
N LYS A 124 -9.03 20.90 -6.09
CA LYS A 124 -8.93 21.14 -4.63
C LYS A 124 -7.55 20.81 -4.04
N GLY A 125 -6.57 20.47 -4.88
CA GLY A 125 -5.23 20.06 -4.45
C GLY A 125 -5.17 18.70 -3.75
N ILE A 126 -6.15 17.83 -4.02
CA ILE A 126 -6.25 16.47 -3.44
C ILE A 126 -6.00 15.45 -4.55
N ILE A 127 -4.95 14.64 -4.38
CA ILE A 127 -4.55 13.66 -5.39
C ILE A 127 -4.90 12.25 -4.93
N VAL A 128 -5.80 11.62 -5.66
CA VAL A 128 -6.10 10.18 -5.58
C VAL A 128 -5.61 9.47 -6.86
N ARG A 129 -5.83 8.20 -7.03
CA ARG A 129 -5.49 7.50 -8.27
C ARG A 129 -6.76 7.14 -9.04
N ASN A 130 -6.97 7.78 -10.17
CA ASN A 130 -8.01 7.36 -11.11
C ASN A 130 -7.63 6.00 -11.72
N ARG A 131 -8.55 5.04 -11.64
CA ARG A 131 -8.40 3.67 -12.15
C ARG A 131 -9.42 3.31 -13.23
N ASN A 132 -10.18 4.30 -13.71
CA ASN A 132 -11.27 4.11 -14.66
C ASN A 132 -10.84 3.36 -15.94
N HIS A 133 -9.59 3.56 -16.39
CA HIS A 133 -9.04 2.90 -17.59
C HIS A 133 -8.34 1.56 -17.31
N VAL A 134 -8.44 1.03 -16.09
CA VAL A 134 -7.86 -0.27 -15.74
C VAL A 134 -8.95 -1.34 -15.86
N VAL A 135 -8.63 -2.46 -16.47
CA VAL A 135 -9.55 -3.59 -16.64
C VAL A 135 -10.19 -3.96 -15.29
N LEU A 136 -11.51 -4.14 -15.28
CA LEU A 136 -12.34 -4.44 -14.09
C LEU A 136 -12.38 -3.33 -13.02
N CYS A 137 -11.91 -2.12 -13.35
CA CYS A 137 -11.91 -0.97 -12.44
C CYS A 137 -12.71 0.23 -12.99
N GLU A 138 -13.72 -0.03 -13.82
CA GLU A 138 -14.58 1.02 -14.38
C GLU A 138 -15.20 1.86 -13.27
N ASN A 139 -15.10 3.18 -13.41
CA ASN A 139 -15.53 4.17 -12.42
C ASN A 139 -14.88 4.01 -11.03
N CYS A 140 -13.64 3.48 -10.96
CA CYS A 140 -12.97 3.31 -9.69
C CYS A 140 -11.91 4.39 -9.42
N LEU A 141 -11.88 4.85 -8.16
CA LEU A 141 -10.79 5.62 -7.57
C LEU A 141 -10.05 4.75 -6.55
N ARG A 142 -8.71 4.76 -6.59
CA ARG A 142 -7.89 4.20 -5.53
C ARG A 142 -7.48 5.31 -4.57
N VAL A 143 -7.92 5.19 -3.33
CA VAL A 143 -7.69 6.15 -2.26
C VAL A 143 -6.63 5.60 -1.31
N THR A 144 -5.52 6.30 -1.13
CA THR A 144 -4.50 5.96 -0.14
C THR A 144 -4.98 6.40 1.25
N ILE A 145 -4.73 5.58 2.26
CA ILE A 145 -5.00 5.95 3.66
C ILE A 145 -3.93 6.98 4.06
N GLY A 146 -4.38 8.20 4.31
CA GLY A 146 -3.55 9.31 4.76
C GLY A 146 -3.56 9.47 6.27
N THR A 147 -3.01 10.59 6.75
CA THR A 147 -3.20 11.05 8.12
C THR A 147 -4.66 11.42 8.37
N LYS A 148 -5.04 11.58 9.62
CA LYS A 148 -6.39 12.01 10.00
C LYS A 148 -6.79 13.33 9.34
N GLU A 149 -5.86 14.26 9.24
CA GLU A 149 -6.05 15.56 8.60
C GLU A 149 -6.27 15.42 7.09
N GLU A 150 -5.45 14.61 6.41
CA GLU A 150 -5.58 14.35 4.98
C GLU A 150 -6.89 13.64 4.65
N ASN A 151 -7.25 12.62 5.43
CA ASN A 151 -8.51 11.89 5.29
C ASN A 151 -9.71 12.81 5.50
N SER A 152 -9.67 13.69 6.52
CA SER A 152 -10.72 14.67 6.80
C SER A 152 -10.87 15.69 5.68
N LYS A 153 -9.76 16.16 5.10
CA LYS A 153 -9.76 17.07 3.95
C LYS A 153 -10.41 16.43 2.73
N LEU A 154 -10.04 15.19 2.42
CA LEU A 154 -10.64 14.43 1.33
C LEU A 154 -12.15 14.26 1.51
N LEU A 155 -12.60 13.79 2.68
CA LEU A 155 -14.02 13.58 2.98
C LEU A 155 -14.81 14.90 2.93
N SER A 156 -14.25 15.99 3.42
CA SER A 156 -14.88 17.31 3.37
C SER A 156 -15.07 17.80 1.92
N ALA A 157 -14.07 17.58 1.06
CA ALA A 157 -14.19 17.92 -0.37
C ALA A 157 -15.27 17.07 -1.05
N LEU A 158 -15.28 15.76 -0.82
CA LEU A 158 -16.25 14.85 -1.44
C LEU A 158 -17.70 15.12 -1.00
N ARG A 159 -17.94 15.57 0.24
CA ARG A 159 -19.26 15.97 0.73
C ARG A 159 -19.77 17.25 0.06
N GLN A 160 -18.88 18.09 -0.46
CA GLN A 160 -19.23 19.33 -1.17
C GLN A 160 -19.37 19.14 -2.68
N TYR A 161 -19.00 17.97 -3.19
CA TYR A 161 -19.16 17.63 -4.60
C TYR A 161 -20.66 17.50 -4.94
N LYS A 162 -21.10 18.21 -6.02
CA LYS A 162 -22.49 18.26 -6.49
C LYS A 162 -22.62 17.61 -7.86
#